data_a10e069b9a69d0987539eccdd2c4c346
#
_entry.id   a10e069b9a69d0987539eccdd2c4c346
#
_cell.length_a   1.000
_cell.length_b   1.000
_cell.length_c   1.000
_cell.angle_alpha   90.00
_cell.angle_beta   90.00
_cell.angle_gamma   90.00
#
_symmetry.space_group_name_H-M   'P 1'
#
loop_
_entity.id
_entity.type
_entity.pdbx_description
1 polymer ?
#
loop_
_entity_poly.entity_id
_entity_poly.type
_entity_poly.pdbx_seq_one_letter_code
_entity_poly.pdbx_strand_id
1 'polypeptide(L)'
;MSDGGRNVRVANTAAMIKQMRRLGIKLVNGIYELVDNSSDADSRTIWAHLDSRDGPWRIIVADDGCGIPEDHDSDDPGMPHGTDGIVHALRYGGRIPLPSIRPSTGRFGFGLTQTAFCLSDRTVAYSKVPGGRWRRAVLDVDRLLANRGELDLDDPLDYDPDCGTPPQEHQPPNWKEPRSGTIIVMESIPRP
;
A
#
# COMPACT_ATOMS: atom_id res chain seq x y z
N MET A 1 30.72 28.91 16.67
CA MET A 1 29.44 29.41 16.13
C MET A 1 29.02 28.47 15.06
N SER A 2 28.13 27.53 15.38
CA SER A 2 27.58 26.58 14.41
C SER A 2 26.49 27.31 13.62
N ASP A 3 26.78 27.53 12.34
CA ASP A 3 25.81 28.04 11.39
C ASP A 3 24.64 27.03 11.31
N GLY A 4 23.54 27.39 11.93
CA GLY A 4 22.32 26.59 11.91
C GLY A 4 21.65 26.67 10.53
N GLY A 5 22.15 25.87 9.60
CA GLY A 5 21.55 25.73 8.28
C GLY A 5 20.06 25.47 8.39
N ARG A 6 19.23 26.41 7.93
CA ARG A 6 17.79 26.26 7.87
C ARG A 6 17.45 25.30 6.73
N ASN A 7 17.14 24.04 7.07
CA ASN A 7 16.62 23.08 6.09
C ASN A 7 15.21 23.50 5.67
N VAL A 8 15.00 23.70 4.38
CA VAL A 8 13.69 23.98 3.79
C VAL A 8 13.21 22.73 3.08
N ARG A 9 12.03 22.23 3.42
CA ARG A 9 11.40 21.12 2.67
C ARG A 9 11.07 21.63 1.26
N VAL A 10 11.65 21.00 0.24
CA VAL A 10 11.41 21.33 -1.17
C VAL A 10 10.04 20.84 -1.64
N ALA A 11 9.51 19.77 -1.03
CA ALA A 11 8.21 19.21 -1.37
C ALA A 11 7.19 19.42 -0.24
N ASN A 12 5.96 19.79 -0.63
CA ASN A 12 4.81 19.84 0.26
C ASN A 12 3.92 18.63 -0.03
N THR A 13 3.98 17.60 0.82
CA THR A 13 3.26 16.34 0.68
C THR A 13 1.75 16.55 0.54
N ALA A 14 1.16 17.45 1.33
CA ALA A 14 -0.27 17.73 1.26
C ALA A 14 -0.67 18.34 -0.08
N ALA A 15 0.13 19.27 -0.62
CA ALA A 15 -0.12 19.87 -1.93
C ALA A 15 0.04 18.84 -3.04
N MET A 16 1.03 17.96 -2.93
CA MET A 16 1.28 16.87 -3.87
C MET A 16 0.08 15.89 -3.92
N ILE A 17 -0.40 15.42 -2.78
CA ILE A 17 -1.56 14.52 -2.70
C ILE A 17 -2.81 15.18 -3.29
N LYS A 18 -3.08 16.45 -2.94
CA LYS A 18 -4.20 17.21 -3.50
C LYS A 18 -4.10 17.35 -5.03
N GLN A 19 -2.89 17.55 -5.55
CA GLN A 19 -2.68 17.65 -6.99
C GLN A 19 -2.88 16.29 -7.67
N MET A 20 -2.40 15.19 -7.10
CA MET A 20 -2.63 13.85 -7.61
C MET A 20 -4.12 13.52 -7.69
N ARG A 21 -4.89 13.84 -6.65
CA ARG A 21 -6.35 13.67 -6.65
C ARG A 21 -7.04 14.49 -7.75
N ARG A 22 -6.57 15.70 -8.03
CA ARG A 22 -7.12 16.55 -9.11
C ARG A 22 -6.80 16.01 -10.50
N LEU A 23 -5.59 15.51 -10.70
CA LEU A 23 -5.20 14.89 -11.97
C LEU A 23 -5.98 13.60 -12.19
N GLY A 24 -6.23 12.86 -11.13
CA GLY A 24 -6.95 11.60 -11.14
C GLY A 24 -6.26 10.52 -11.96
N ILE A 25 -6.69 9.30 -11.75
CA ILE A 25 -6.41 8.17 -12.64
C ILE A 25 -7.74 7.46 -12.93
N LYS A 26 -7.83 6.81 -14.07
CA LYS A 26 -8.99 5.97 -14.35
C LYS A 26 -8.98 4.77 -13.40
N LEU A 27 -10.14 4.41 -12.86
CA LEU A 27 -10.30 3.27 -11.96
C LEU A 27 -9.64 1.98 -12.50
N VAL A 28 -9.84 1.73 -13.79
CA VAL A 28 -9.27 0.56 -14.47
C VAL A 28 -7.73 0.58 -14.46
N ASN A 29 -7.10 1.73 -14.61
CA ASN A 29 -5.64 1.84 -14.55
C ASN A 29 -5.12 1.55 -13.14
N GLY A 30 -5.83 2.04 -12.11
CA GLY A 30 -5.48 1.69 -10.73
C GLY A 30 -5.59 0.20 -10.44
N ILE A 31 -6.62 -0.48 -10.97
CA ILE A 31 -6.74 -1.94 -10.84
C ILE A 31 -5.58 -2.64 -11.54
N TYR A 32 -5.18 -2.20 -12.74
CA TYR A 32 -4.03 -2.78 -13.46
C TYR A 32 -2.74 -2.64 -12.67
N GLU A 33 -2.48 -1.49 -12.05
CA GLU A 33 -1.30 -1.32 -11.18
C GLU A 33 -1.26 -2.32 -10.02
N LEU A 34 -2.41 -2.61 -9.41
CA LEU A 34 -2.50 -3.61 -8.34
C LEU A 34 -2.29 -5.05 -8.86
N VAL A 35 -2.83 -5.35 -10.04
CA VAL A 35 -2.66 -6.65 -10.70
C VAL A 35 -1.20 -6.85 -11.14
N ASP A 36 -0.55 -5.80 -11.64
CA ASP A 36 0.86 -5.85 -12.02
C ASP A 36 1.75 -6.11 -10.79
N ASN A 37 1.47 -5.45 -9.66
CA ASN A 37 2.17 -5.72 -8.40
C ASN A 37 1.99 -7.18 -7.94
N SER A 38 0.79 -7.73 -8.06
CA SER A 38 0.52 -9.14 -7.76
C SER A 38 1.27 -10.09 -8.71
N SER A 39 1.36 -9.73 -9.99
CA SER A 39 2.14 -10.48 -10.98
C SER A 39 3.65 -10.44 -10.69
N ASP A 40 4.16 -9.28 -10.27
CA ASP A 40 5.56 -9.10 -9.87
C ASP A 40 5.91 -9.93 -8.61
N ALA A 41 4.91 -10.24 -7.76
CA ALA A 41 5.04 -11.13 -6.61
C ALA A 41 5.00 -12.63 -6.97
N ASP A 42 5.09 -12.99 -8.26
CA ASP A 42 5.00 -14.37 -8.76
C ASP A 42 3.70 -15.10 -8.35
N SER A 43 2.59 -14.37 -8.22
CA SER A 43 1.31 -14.98 -7.90
C SER A 43 0.81 -15.90 -9.01
N ARG A 44 0.13 -16.96 -8.61
CA ARG A 44 -0.57 -17.89 -9.53
C ARG A 44 -2.03 -17.54 -9.67
N THR A 45 -2.59 -16.94 -8.63
CA THR A 45 -3.99 -16.55 -8.56
C THR A 45 -4.09 -15.11 -8.08
N ILE A 46 -4.85 -14.32 -8.82
CA ILE A 46 -5.18 -12.95 -8.46
C ILE A 46 -6.70 -12.85 -8.40
N TRP A 47 -7.22 -12.37 -7.26
CA TRP A 47 -8.63 -12.06 -7.08
C TRP A 47 -8.80 -10.55 -7.14
N ALA A 48 -9.66 -10.07 -8.02
CA ALA A 48 -10.05 -8.67 -8.08
C ALA A 48 -11.57 -8.57 -7.87
N HIS A 49 -11.99 -7.76 -6.90
CA HIS A 49 -13.39 -7.57 -6.56
C HIS A 49 -13.70 -6.09 -6.40
N LEU A 50 -14.80 -5.66 -7.04
CA LEU A 50 -15.38 -4.33 -6.87
C LEU A 50 -16.71 -4.47 -6.14
N ASP A 51 -16.77 -4.00 -4.89
CA ASP A 51 -18.02 -3.87 -4.16
C ASP A 51 -18.58 -2.46 -4.38
N SER A 52 -19.73 -2.41 -5.05
CA SER A 52 -20.40 -1.17 -5.44
C SER A 52 -21.87 -1.10 -4.94
N ARG A 53 -22.27 -2.04 -4.08
CA ARG A 53 -23.69 -2.22 -3.72
C ARG A 53 -24.20 -1.12 -2.81
N ASP A 54 -23.50 -0.85 -1.71
CA ASP A 54 -23.95 0.06 -0.67
C ASP A 54 -22.87 1.11 -0.36
N GLY A 55 -23.17 2.39 -0.52
CA GLY A 55 -22.25 3.47 -0.19
C GLY A 55 -21.12 3.70 -1.21
N PRO A 56 -20.00 4.29 -0.80
CA PRO A 56 -18.80 4.45 -1.63
C PRO A 56 -18.26 3.09 -2.07
N TRP A 57 -17.65 3.06 -3.23
CA TRP A 57 -17.10 1.81 -3.76
C TRP A 57 -15.89 1.34 -2.96
N ARG A 58 -15.72 0.01 -2.95
CA ARG A 58 -14.54 -0.66 -2.39
C ARG A 58 -13.93 -1.55 -3.45
N ILE A 59 -12.60 -1.48 -3.60
CA ILE A 59 -11.84 -2.40 -4.43
C ILE A 59 -11.03 -3.30 -3.51
N ILE A 60 -11.05 -4.60 -3.79
CA ILE A 60 -10.21 -5.60 -3.14
C ILE A 60 -9.42 -6.30 -4.23
N VAL A 61 -8.10 -6.25 -4.15
CA VAL A 61 -7.20 -7.06 -4.96
C VAL A 61 -6.38 -7.93 -4.01
N ALA A 62 -6.45 -9.24 -4.21
CA ALA A 62 -5.72 -10.23 -3.41
C ALA A 62 -4.92 -11.16 -4.32
N ASP A 63 -3.82 -11.68 -3.82
CA ASP A 63 -2.96 -12.62 -4.51
C ASP A 63 -2.42 -13.71 -3.59
N ASP A 64 -1.90 -14.79 -4.20
CA ASP A 64 -1.19 -15.88 -3.55
C ASP A 64 0.32 -15.85 -3.82
N GLY A 65 0.87 -14.66 -4.06
CA GLY A 65 2.28 -14.44 -4.36
C GLY A 65 3.20 -14.61 -3.14
N CYS A 66 4.44 -14.17 -3.27
CA CYS A 66 5.45 -14.33 -2.21
C CYS A 66 5.18 -13.48 -0.95
N GLY A 67 4.25 -12.54 -1.00
CA GLY A 67 4.03 -11.54 0.04
C GLY A 67 5.15 -10.49 0.10
N ILE A 68 4.94 -9.48 0.92
CA ILE A 68 5.90 -8.39 1.14
C ILE A 68 6.85 -8.80 2.26
N PRO A 69 8.19 -8.73 2.10
CA PRO A 69 9.16 -9.07 3.16
C PRO A 69 8.93 -8.29 4.46
N GLU A 70 9.23 -8.93 5.61
CA GLU A 70 9.10 -8.28 6.93
C GLU A 70 10.21 -7.25 7.15
N ASP A 71 11.44 -7.67 6.94
CA ASP A 71 12.59 -6.78 7.05
C ASP A 71 12.94 -6.19 5.70
N HIS A 72 13.03 -4.89 5.64
CA HIS A 72 13.56 -4.19 4.50
C HIS A 72 14.65 -3.25 4.96
N ASP A 73 15.92 -3.65 4.71
CA ASP A 73 17.07 -2.74 4.78
C ASP A 73 16.95 -1.75 3.62
N SER A 74 16.27 -0.67 3.89
CA SER A 74 16.18 0.43 2.95
C SER A 74 17.34 1.39 3.23
N ASP A 75 18.17 1.62 2.23
CA ASP A 75 19.14 2.73 2.24
C ASP A 75 18.42 4.11 2.19
N ASP A 76 17.11 4.13 2.34
CA ASP A 76 16.31 5.35 2.32
C ASP A 76 16.48 6.11 3.64
N PRO A 77 17.15 7.27 3.64
CA PRO A 77 17.46 8.03 4.85
C PRO A 77 16.22 8.57 5.58
N GLY A 78 15.03 8.43 4.99
CA GLY A 78 13.76 8.85 5.57
C GLY A 78 12.98 7.72 6.25
N MET A 79 13.53 6.49 6.30
CA MET A 79 12.89 5.34 6.96
C MET A 79 13.74 4.88 8.14
N PRO A 80 13.17 4.65 9.32
CA PRO A 80 13.84 3.99 10.43
C PRO A 80 14.31 2.59 10.02
N HIS A 81 15.51 2.20 10.48
CA HIS A 81 15.97 0.83 10.33
C HIS A 81 15.00 -0.16 10.97
N GLY A 82 14.76 -1.30 10.32
CA GLY A 82 13.82 -2.31 10.78
C GLY A 82 12.35 -1.99 10.53
N THR A 83 12.07 -0.98 9.69
CA THR A 83 10.69 -0.73 9.25
C THR A 83 10.20 -1.89 8.38
N ASP A 84 9.02 -2.44 8.72
CA ASP A 84 8.39 -3.52 7.95
C ASP A 84 8.15 -3.10 6.50
N GLY A 85 8.44 -4.02 5.59
CA GLY A 85 8.28 -3.80 4.15
C GLY A 85 6.85 -3.39 3.75
N ILE A 86 5.80 -3.84 4.49
CA ILE A 86 4.42 -3.44 4.19
C ILE A 86 4.19 -1.93 4.43
N VAL A 87 4.83 -1.35 5.42
CA VAL A 87 4.80 0.11 5.67
C VAL A 87 5.56 0.83 4.57
N HIS A 88 6.71 0.29 4.18
CA HIS A 88 7.51 0.85 3.09
C HIS A 88 6.77 0.80 1.74
N ALA A 89 5.97 -0.25 1.48
CA ALA A 89 5.15 -0.38 0.28
C ALA A 89 4.10 0.72 0.15
N LEU A 90 3.60 1.25 1.26
CA LEU A 90 2.64 2.35 1.29
C LEU A 90 3.29 3.74 1.19
N ARG A 91 4.62 3.81 1.16
CA ARG A 91 5.34 5.06 0.99
C ARG A 91 5.44 5.45 -0.48
N TYR A 92 5.22 6.72 -0.78
CA TYR A 92 5.38 7.24 -2.14
C TYR A 92 6.86 7.18 -2.57
N GLY A 93 7.13 6.42 -3.63
CA GLY A 93 8.49 6.12 -4.07
C GLY A 93 9.19 5.01 -3.29
N GLY A 94 8.50 4.37 -2.35
CA GLY A 94 9.00 3.18 -1.65
C GLY A 94 9.13 2.00 -2.61
N ARG A 95 10.35 1.47 -2.74
CA ARG A 95 10.62 0.32 -3.61
C ARG A 95 11.08 -0.85 -2.76
N ILE A 96 10.33 -1.95 -2.83
CA ILE A 96 10.68 -3.20 -2.16
C ILE A 96 11.22 -4.16 -3.20
N PRO A 97 12.46 -4.64 -3.08
CA PRO A 97 12.96 -5.74 -3.88
C PRO A 97 12.18 -7.01 -3.50
N LEU A 98 11.34 -7.49 -4.39
CA LEU A 98 10.69 -8.78 -4.21
C LEU A 98 11.63 -9.89 -4.68
N PRO A 99 11.61 -11.07 -4.02
CA PRO A 99 12.37 -12.24 -4.44
C PRO A 99 11.70 -12.90 -5.66
N SER A 100 11.45 -12.12 -6.71
CA SER A 100 10.79 -12.57 -7.92
C SER A 100 11.81 -13.04 -8.95
N ILE A 101 11.46 -14.10 -9.69
CA ILE A 101 12.26 -14.63 -10.80
C ILE A 101 12.13 -13.72 -12.05
N ARG A 102 11.07 -12.90 -12.11
CA ARG A 102 10.78 -12.03 -13.25
C ARG A 102 11.32 -10.61 -13.02
N PRO A 103 11.73 -9.90 -14.08
CA PRO A 103 12.00 -8.47 -13.97
C PRO A 103 10.73 -7.75 -13.52
N SER A 104 10.81 -6.99 -12.42
CA SER A 104 9.69 -6.18 -11.92
C SER A 104 9.26 -5.15 -12.97
N THR A 105 7.96 -5.04 -13.22
CA THR A 105 7.35 -4.00 -14.04
C THR A 105 7.28 -2.66 -13.30
N GLY A 106 7.21 -2.71 -11.96
CA GLY A 106 7.18 -1.55 -11.07
C GLY A 106 8.53 -0.89 -10.89
N ARG A 107 8.97 -0.06 -11.87
CA ARG A 107 10.31 0.56 -11.87
C ARG A 107 10.52 1.64 -10.80
N PHE A 108 9.47 2.27 -10.28
CA PHE A 108 9.60 3.53 -9.53
C PHE A 108 8.97 3.53 -8.14
N GLY A 109 8.27 2.47 -7.71
CA GLY A 109 7.62 2.39 -6.40
C GLY A 109 6.45 3.38 -6.21
N PHE A 110 5.82 3.84 -7.28
CA PHE A 110 4.74 4.82 -7.21
C PHE A 110 3.34 4.24 -7.43
N GLY A 111 3.23 3.07 -8.08
CA GLY A 111 1.96 2.53 -8.56
C GLY A 111 0.91 2.39 -7.47
N LEU A 112 1.20 1.67 -6.39
CA LEU A 112 0.28 1.45 -5.28
C LEU A 112 -0.13 2.77 -4.60
N THR A 113 0.84 3.58 -4.19
CA THR A 113 0.57 4.82 -3.44
C THR A 113 -0.07 5.90 -4.30
N GLN A 114 0.30 6.02 -5.57
CA GLN A 114 -0.38 6.92 -6.50
C GLN A 114 -1.83 6.50 -6.71
N THR A 115 -2.08 5.21 -6.88
CA THR A 115 -3.44 4.66 -7.00
C THR A 115 -4.25 4.95 -5.74
N ALA A 116 -3.67 4.71 -4.55
CA ALA A 116 -4.29 4.99 -3.27
C ALA A 116 -4.67 6.48 -3.14
N PHE A 117 -3.73 7.39 -3.39
CA PHE A 117 -3.98 8.83 -3.30
C PHE A 117 -5.03 9.34 -4.30
N CYS A 118 -5.07 8.77 -5.50
CA CYS A 118 -6.00 9.23 -6.53
C CYS A 118 -7.41 8.68 -6.37
N LEU A 119 -7.57 7.45 -5.86
CA LEU A 119 -8.84 6.72 -5.91
C LEU A 119 -9.53 6.55 -4.57
N SER A 120 -8.81 6.51 -3.45
CA SER A 120 -9.41 6.15 -2.16
C SER A 120 -9.07 7.16 -1.06
N ASP A 121 -9.93 7.22 -0.03
CA ASP A 121 -9.62 7.96 1.19
C ASP A 121 -8.82 7.10 2.17
N ARG A 122 -8.99 5.77 2.08
CA ARG A 122 -8.33 4.82 2.95
C ARG A 122 -7.92 3.57 2.17
N THR A 123 -6.65 3.19 2.29
CA THR A 123 -6.11 1.95 1.71
C THR A 123 -5.56 1.08 2.83
N VAL A 124 -5.99 -0.17 2.89
CA VAL A 124 -5.51 -1.17 3.83
C VAL A 124 -4.71 -2.21 3.05
N ALA A 125 -3.47 -2.42 3.46
CA ALA A 125 -2.63 -3.48 2.95
C ALA A 125 -2.49 -4.58 3.99
N TYR A 126 -2.67 -5.83 3.57
CA TYR A 126 -2.35 -7.03 4.35
C TYR A 126 -1.31 -7.81 3.58
N SER A 127 -0.33 -8.36 4.27
CA SER A 127 0.65 -9.23 3.63
C SER A 127 1.16 -10.31 4.57
N LYS A 128 1.46 -11.47 3.98
CA LYS A 128 2.01 -12.63 4.66
C LYS A 128 3.05 -13.31 3.77
N VAL A 129 4.25 -13.49 4.28
CA VAL A 129 5.29 -14.30 3.64
C VAL A 129 5.12 -15.78 3.95
N PRO A 130 5.73 -16.72 3.22
CA PRO A 130 5.65 -18.14 3.52
C PRO A 130 6.11 -18.46 4.94
N GLY A 131 5.23 -19.07 5.74
CA GLY A 131 5.49 -19.39 7.16
C GLY A 131 5.38 -18.21 8.13
N GLY A 132 5.14 -17.02 7.63
CA GLY A 132 4.93 -15.81 8.43
C GLY A 132 3.47 -15.63 8.88
N ARG A 133 3.21 -14.48 9.49
CA ARG A 133 1.90 -14.03 9.97
C ARG A 133 1.32 -12.98 9.05
N TRP A 134 0.00 -12.79 9.09
CA TRP A 134 -0.62 -11.65 8.46
C TRP A 134 -0.25 -10.37 9.21
N ARG A 135 0.26 -9.40 8.48
CA ARG A 135 0.57 -8.05 8.93
C ARG A 135 -0.31 -7.08 8.18
N ARG A 136 -0.61 -5.96 8.79
CA ARG A 136 -1.47 -4.93 8.22
C ARG A 136 -0.80 -3.58 8.33
N ALA A 137 -0.93 -2.76 7.29
CA ALA A 137 -0.66 -1.34 7.34
C ALA A 137 -1.81 -0.56 6.69
N VAL A 138 -2.08 0.64 7.19
CA VAL A 138 -3.17 1.49 6.73
C VAL A 138 -2.62 2.82 6.23
N LEU A 139 -3.00 3.19 5.03
CA LEU A 139 -2.80 4.52 4.48
C LEU A 139 -4.13 5.27 4.50
N ASP A 140 -4.33 6.08 5.54
CA ASP A 140 -5.46 6.99 5.68
C ASP A 140 -5.01 8.38 5.23
N VAL A 141 -5.62 8.88 4.16
CA VAL A 141 -5.16 10.11 3.52
C VAL A 141 -5.40 11.33 4.41
N ASP A 142 -6.51 11.39 5.14
CA ASP A 142 -6.80 12.52 6.01
C ASP A 142 -5.83 12.54 7.22
N ARG A 143 -5.55 11.38 7.80
CA ARG A 143 -4.55 11.25 8.87
C ARG A 143 -3.15 11.58 8.35
N LEU A 144 -2.79 11.07 7.16
CA LEU A 144 -1.51 11.39 6.53
C LEU A 144 -1.34 12.90 6.32
N LEU A 145 -2.40 13.59 5.89
CA LEU A 145 -2.37 15.05 5.73
C LEU A 145 -2.26 15.78 7.07
N ALA A 146 -2.94 15.30 8.11
CA ALA A 146 -2.84 15.85 9.47
C ALA A 146 -1.43 15.68 10.06
N ASN A 147 -0.79 14.53 9.82
CA ASN A 147 0.57 14.18 10.25
C ASN A 147 1.66 14.70 9.30
N ARG A 148 1.36 15.72 8.48
CA ARG A 148 2.33 16.35 7.57
C ARG A 148 2.94 15.40 6.53
N GLY A 149 2.29 14.29 6.24
CA GLY A 149 2.73 13.28 5.30
C GLY A 149 3.59 12.17 5.91
N GLU A 150 3.54 12.00 7.21
CA GLU A 150 4.24 10.94 7.94
C GLU A 150 3.21 9.90 8.43
N LEU A 151 3.54 8.61 8.28
CA LEU A 151 2.77 7.53 8.89
C LEU A 151 3.16 7.42 10.37
N ASP A 152 2.17 7.25 11.23
CA ASP A 152 2.39 7.01 12.65
C ASP A 152 2.51 5.50 12.88
N LEU A 153 3.74 5.01 13.01
CA LEU A 153 4.04 3.60 13.22
C LEU A 153 3.71 3.11 14.64
N ASP A 154 3.55 4.03 15.58
CA ASP A 154 3.14 3.71 16.95
C ASP A 154 1.62 3.56 17.07
N ASP A 155 0.86 3.89 16.02
CA ASP A 155 -0.58 3.74 15.98
C ASP A 155 -0.96 2.37 15.38
N PRO A 156 -1.58 1.46 16.15
CA PRO A 156 -2.01 0.14 15.68
C PRO A 156 -3.03 0.19 14.52
N LEU A 157 -3.67 1.34 14.29
CA LEU A 157 -4.54 1.51 13.13
C LEU A 157 -3.74 1.66 11.83
N ASP A 158 -2.52 2.18 11.91
CA ASP A 158 -1.65 2.34 10.76
C ASP A 158 -0.79 1.10 10.51
N TYR A 159 -0.25 0.48 11.57
CA TYR A 159 0.55 -0.73 11.46
C TYR A 159 0.25 -1.75 12.56
N ASP A 160 0.12 -3.02 12.16
CA ASP A 160 -0.09 -4.16 13.06
C ASP A 160 0.74 -5.36 12.57
N PRO A 161 1.80 -5.76 13.31
CA PRO A 161 2.70 -6.84 12.89
C PRO A 161 2.09 -8.24 13.02
N ASP A 162 0.91 -8.39 13.65
CA ASP A 162 0.23 -9.66 13.85
C ASP A 162 -1.29 -9.47 13.91
N CYS A 163 -1.87 -9.00 12.82
CA CYS A 163 -3.29 -8.66 12.76
C CYS A 163 -4.23 -9.87 12.66
N GLY A 164 -3.70 -11.08 12.62
CA GLY A 164 -4.47 -12.28 12.34
C GLY A 164 -5.00 -12.32 10.89
N THR A 165 -5.85 -13.29 10.59
CA THR A 165 -6.47 -13.40 9.27
C THR A 165 -7.28 -12.16 8.94
N PRO A 166 -7.11 -11.55 7.76
CA PRO A 166 -7.89 -10.39 7.34
C PRO A 166 -9.40 -10.61 7.51
N PRO A 167 -10.16 -9.61 7.94
CA PRO A 167 -11.60 -9.73 8.18
C PRO A 167 -12.36 -10.06 6.88
N GLN A 168 -13.50 -10.72 7.01
CA GLN A 168 -14.25 -11.25 5.86
C GLN A 168 -14.63 -10.16 4.84
N GLU A 169 -14.94 -8.97 5.31
CA GLU A 169 -15.26 -7.82 4.46
C GLU A 169 -14.09 -7.30 3.61
N HIS A 170 -12.86 -7.71 3.95
CA HIS A 170 -11.63 -7.41 3.21
C HIS A 170 -11.16 -8.60 2.37
N GLN A 171 -11.89 -9.69 2.35
CA GLN A 171 -11.59 -10.85 1.53
C GLN A 171 -12.44 -10.82 0.24
N PRO A 172 -11.85 -11.09 -0.92
CA PRO A 172 -12.66 -11.21 -2.13
C PRO A 172 -13.57 -12.46 -2.06
N PRO A 173 -14.69 -12.47 -2.79
CA PRO A 173 -15.57 -13.64 -2.83
C PRO A 173 -14.82 -14.91 -3.23
N ASN A 174 -15.14 -16.01 -2.55
CA ASN A 174 -14.51 -17.33 -2.78
C ASN A 174 -12.99 -17.37 -2.51
N TRP A 175 -12.47 -16.38 -1.79
CA TRP A 175 -11.08 -16.39 -1.36
C TRP A 175 -10.81 -17.55 -0.41
N LYS A 176 -9.67 -18.19 -0.61
CA LYS A 176 -9.14 -19.20 0.32
C LYS A 176 -7.81 -18.68 0.81
N GLU A 177 -7.61 -18.69 2.12
CA GLU A 177 -6.38 -18.22 2.71
C GLU A 177 -5.16 -18.92 2.08
N PRO A 178 -4.28 -18.17 1.41
CA PRO A 178 -3.08 -18.74 0.80
C PRO A 178 -1.99 -18.97 1.84
N ARG A 179 -0.95 -19.70 1.46
CA ARG A 179 0.26 -19.89 2.27
C ARG A 179 1.03 -18.58 2.46
N SER A 180 1.00 -17.73 1.46
CA SER A 180 1.57 -16.38 1.41
C SER A 180 0.79 -15.54 0.44
N GLY A 181 0.91 -14.23 0.48
CA GLY A 181 0.25 -13.34 -0.47
C GLY A 181 0.02 -11.94 0.10
N THR A 182 -0.68 -11.14 -0.70
CA THR A 182 -1.02 -9.77 -0.35
C THR A 182 -2.50 -9.51 -0.62
N ILE A 183 -3.13 -8.68 0.20
CA ILE A 183 -4.48 -8.13 -0.04
C ILE A 183 -4.40 -6.62 0.07
N ILE A 184 -4.83 -5.94 -0.98
CA ILE A 184 -4.99 -4.48 -0.98
C ILE A 184 -6.49 -4.17 -1.02
N VAL A 185 -6.94 -3.40 -0.04
CA VAL A 185 -8.32 -2.92 0.06
C VAL A 185 -8.32 -1.41 -0.05
N MET A 186 -8.96 -0.89 -1.07
CA MET A 186 -9.19 0.55 -1.24
C MET A 186 -10.62 0.87 -0.91
N GLU A 187 -10.82 1.72 0.08
CA GLU A 187 -12.13 2.09 0.62
C GLU A 187 -12.50 3.53 0.27
N SER A 188 -13.78 3.83 0.40
CA SER A 188 -14.34 5.18 0.17
C SER A 188 -14.02 5.75 -1.21
N ILE A 189 -14.06 4.89 -2.23
CA ILE A 189 -13.87 5.33 -3.62
C ILE A 189 -15.14 6.09 -4.06
N PRO A 190 -15.01 7.35 -4.51
CA PRO A 190 -16.15 8.10 -5.00
C PRO A 190 -16.81 7.39 -6.18
N ARG A 191 -18.14 7.40 -6.22
CA ARG A 191 -18.88 6.92 -7.40
C ARG A 191 -18.60 7.85 -8.59
N PRO A 192 -18.39 7.33 -9.80
CA PRO A 192 -18.21 8.15 -10.99
C PRO A 192 -19.45 8.96 -11.36
#